data_97bd1432e10baad18627c21d11443b2a
#
_entry.id   97bd1432e10baad18627c21d11443b2a
#
_cell.length_a   1.000
_cell.length_b   1.000
_cell.length_c   1.000
_cell.angle_alpha   90.00
_cell.angle_beta   90.00
_cell.angle_gamma   90.00
#
_symmetry.space_group_name_H-M   'P 1'
#
loop_
_entity.id
_entity.type
_entity.pdbx_description
1 polymer ?
#
loop_
_entity_poly.entity_id
_entity_poly.type
_entity_poly.pdbx_seq_one_letter_code
_entity_poly.pdbx_strand_id
1 'polypeptide(L)'
;MKHRFALKLLVFLICAFFTFTSTELTVFGGNPHAGKGKGKKIGPPSHAPAHGYRAKYRYRYYSGAHVYFDVGRKLYFFLDGPNWRFSATLPRHLRPKLGGFVALEMDTDSPFTRFKEHKKKYPPGKLKKKKK
;
A
#
# COMPACT_ATOMS: atom_id res chain seq x y z
N MET A 1 -25.05 11.66 -36.38
CA MET A 1 -23.77 10.89 -36.50
C MET A 1 -22.52 11.78 -36.59
N LYS A 2 -22.59 13.12 -36.55
CA LYS A 2 -21.43 14.01 -36.77
C LYS A 2 -20.60 14.33 -35.50
N HIS A 3 -21.14 14.14 -34.29
CA HIS A 3 -20.43 14.51 -33.05
C HIS A 3 -19.42 13.48 -32.54
N ARG A 4 -19.49 12.24 -33.01
CA ARG A 4 -18.55 11.16 -32.60
C ARG A 4 -17.19 11.22 -33.30
N PHE A 5 -17.12 11.86 -34.47
CA PHE A 5 -15.88 12.05 -35.20
C PHE A 5 -15.03 13.19 -34.66
N ALA A 6 -15.66 14.30 -34.22
CA ALA A 6 -14.94 15.43 -33.65
C ALA A 6 -14.22 15.09 -32.33
N LEU A 7 -14.85 14.27 -31.50
CA LEU A 7 -14.25 13.85 -30.21
C LEU A 7 -13.04 12.92 -30.39
N LYS A 8 -13.03 12.08 -31.43
CA LYS A 8 -11.88 11.21 -31.72
C LYS A 8 -10.67 11.98 -32.25
N LEU A 9 -10.91 13.06 -33.02
CA LEU A 9 -9.84 13.91 -33.54
C LEU A 9 -9.16 14.74 -32.43
N LEU A 10 -9.93 15.18 -31.43
CA LEU A 10 -9.41 15.96 -30.31
C LEU A 10 -8.48 15.13 -29.41
N VAL A 11 -8.77 13.83 -29.22
CA VAL A 11 -7.93 12.96 -28.42
C VAL A 11 -6.59 12.66 -29.10
N PHE A 12 -6.54 12.59 -30.43
CA PHE A 12 -5.28 12.40 -31.16
C PHE A 12 -4.38 13.64 -31.14
N LEU A 13 -4.94 14.84 -31.04
CA LEU A 13 -4.16 16.08 -31.04
C LEU A 13 -3.47 16.34 -29.69
N ILE A 14 -3.98 15.80 -28.59
CA ILE A 14 -3.41 15.97 -27.25
C ILE A 14 -2.23 15.02 -27.01
N CYS A 15 -2.16 13.88 -27.72
CA CYS A 15 -1.04 12.94 -27.58
C CYS A 15 0.26 13.36 -28.29
N ALA A 16 0.22 14.36 -29.16
CA ALA A 16 1.39 14.76 -29.98
C ALA A 16 2.32 15.78 -29.30
N PHE A 17 1.97 16.33 -28.12
CA PHE A 17 2.75 17.39 -27.48
C PHE A 17 3.59 16.96 -26.27
N PHE A 18 3.69 15.65 -26.00
CA PHE A 18 4.57 15.16 -24.94
C PHE A 18 5.87 14.58 -25.54
N THR A 19 6.61 15.40 -26.30
CA THR A 19 8.03 15.12 -26.55
C THR A 19 8.81 15.59 -25.34
N PHE A 20 9.10 14.64 -24.46
CA PHE A 20 9.95 14.76 -23.31
C PHE A 20 11.39 15.02 -23.77
N THR A 21 11.87 16.24 -23.68
CA THR A 21 13.29 16.56 -23.85
C THR A 21 14.04 16.13 -22.60
N SER A 22 14.69 14.96 -22.68
CA SER A 22 15.66 14.52 -21.68
C SER A 22 16.90 15.36 -21.80
N THR A 23 17.12 16.31 -20.91
CA THR A 23 18.40 16.97 -20.71
C THR A 23 19.26 16.05 -19.85
N GLU A 24 20.26 15.42 -20.48
CA GLU A 24 21.28 14.69 -19.75
C GLU A 24 22.20 15.69 -19.05
N LEU A 25 22.17 15.68 -17.72
CA LEU A 25 23.09 16.42 -16.88
C LEU A 25 24.35 15.56 -16.68
N THR A 26 25.35 15.74 -17.52
CA THR A 26 26.70 15.17 -17.31
C THR A 26 27.38 15.93 -16.17
N VAL A 27 27.39 15.33 -14.99
CA VAL A 27 28.22 15.82 -13.89
C VAL A 27 29.63 15.26 -14.04
N PHE A 28 30.53 16.08 -14.61
CA PHE A 28 31.96 15.88 -14.49
C PHE A 28 32.40 16.39 -13.10
N GLY A 29 32.66 15.44 -12.20
CA GLY A 29 33.24 15.71 -10.89
C GLY A 29 34.37 14.72 -10.62
N GLY A 30 35.49 14.86 -11.34
CA GLY A 30 36.72 14.16 -11.01
C GLY A 30 37.36 14.80 -9.79
N ASN A 31 37.48 14.08 -8.69
CA ASN A 31 38.27 14.48 -7.55
C ASN A 31 39.53 13.60 -7.49
N PRO A 32 40.74 14.09 -7.86
CA PRO A 32 41.97 13.36 -7.70
C PRO A 32 42.61 13.72 -6.34
N HIS A 33 42.14 13.11 -5.29
CA HIS A 33 42.91 13.02 -4.06
C HIS A 33 43.01 11.58 -3.58
N ALA A 34 44.03 10.89 -4.06
CA ALA A 34 44.56 9.66 -3.50
C ALA A 34 45.14 9.94 -2.11
N GLY A 35 44.28 10.01 -1.10
CA GLY A 35 44.69 9.94 0.29
C GLY A 35 44.67 8.47 0.72
N LYS A 36 45.86 7.85 0.94
CA LYS A 36 46.02 6.58 1.66
C LYS A 36 45.60 6.76 3.12
N GLY A 37 44.31 6.95 3.35
CA GLY A 37 43.69 6.80 4.65
C GLY A 37 43.30 5.35 4.83
N LYS A 38 43.84 4.64 5.83
CA LYS A 38 43.26 3.37 6.33
C LYS A 38 41.84 3.66 6.80
N GLY A 39 40.91 3.66 5.87
CA GLY A 39 39.49 3.84 6.16
C GLY A 39 39.02 2.71 7.06
N LYS A 40 38.76 3.03 8.34
CA LYS A 40 37.94 2.19 9.18
C LYS A 40 36.68 1.88 8.36
N LYS A 41 36.44 0.61 8.05
CA LYS A 41 35.19 0.17 7.46
C LYS A 41 34.09 0.50 8.45
N ILE A 42 33.44 1.66 8.27
CA ILE A 42 32.22 2.05 8.98
C ILE A 42 31.08 1.34 8.26
N GLY A 43 31.07 0.02 8.33
CA GLY A 43 29.94 -0.80 7.98
C GLY A 43 29.37 -1.37 9.27
N PRO A 44 28.07 -1.67 9.34
CA PRO A 44 27.52 -2.39 10.46
C PRO A 44 28.30 -3.70 10.64
N PRO A 45 28.53 -4.17 11.89
CA PRO A 45 29.25 -5.40 12.17
C PRO A 45 28.62 -6.55 11.37
N SER A 46 29.46 -7.42 10.80
CA SER A 46 29.04 -8.51 9.91
C SER A 46 28.07 -9.53 10.56
N HIS A 47 27.91 -9.48 11.88
CA HIS A 47 27.00 -10.31 12.67
C HIS A 47 25.78 -9.53 13.20
N ALA A 48 25.65 -8.26 12.86
CA ALA A 48 24.41 -7.54 13.14
C ALA A 48 23.30 -8.20 12.30
N PRO A 49 22.28 -8.84 12.91
CA PRO A 49 21.17 -9.35 12.14
C PRO A 49 20.59 -8.16 11.39
N ALA A 50 20.57 -8.26 10.06
CA ALA A 50 19.90 -7.29 9.21
C ALA A 50 18.40 -7.40 9.51
N HIS A 51 17.97 -6.83 10.62
CA HIS A 51 16.58 -6.56 10.89
C HIS A 51 16.19 -5.45 9.92
N GLY A 52 16.00 -5.85 8.65
CA GLY A 52 15.41 -4.99 7.68
C GLY A 52 14.16 -4.39 8.31
N TYR A 53 14.10 -3.08 8.35
CA TYR A 53 12.94 -2.33 8.82
C TYR A 53 11.78 -2.71 7.91
N ARG A 54 11.12 -3.84 8.18
CA ARG A 54 9.90 -4.22 7.48
C ARG A 54 8.84 -3.27 7.98
N ALA A 55 8.39 -2.41 7.10
CA ALA A 55 7.29 -1.50 7.40
C ALA A 55 6.13 -2.34 7.93
N LYS A 56 5.79 -2.16 9.20
CA LYS A 56 4.65 -2.85 9.79
C LYS A 56 3.39 -2.04 9.51
N TYR A 57 2.49 -2.64 8.76
CA TYR A 57 1.18 -2.07 8.49
C TYR A 57 0.23 -2.40 9.64
N ARG A 58 -0.52 -1.43 10.12
CA ARG A 58 -1.53 -1.59 11.17
C ARG A 58 -2.91 -1.61 10.58
N TYR A 59 -3.64 -2.70 10.81
CA TYR A 59 -4.98 -2.89 10.31
C TYR A 59 -5.98 -3.08 11.44
N ARG A 60 -7.24 -2.67 11.19
CA ARG A 60 -8.39 -3.05 11.97
C ARG A 60 -9.20 -4.05 11.14
N TYR A 61 -9.27 -5.29 11.58
CA TYR A 61 -10.05 -6.32 10.91
C TYR A 61 -11.44 -6.42 11.54
N TYR A 62 -12.46 -6.18 10.73
CA TYR A 62 -13.86 -6.28 11.09
C TYR A 62 -14.40 -7.62 10.62
N SER A 63 -14.45 -8.61 11.52
CA SER A 63 -14.82 -10.00 11.15
C SER A 63 -16.27 -10.13 10.70
N GLY A 64 -17.20 -9.31 11.21
CA GLY A 64 -18.61 -9.33 10.82
C GLY A 64 -18.86 -8.92 9.37
N ALA A 65 -18.03 -8.03 8.83
CA ALA A 65 -18.14 -7.54 7.45
C ALA A 65 -17.04 -8.07 6.54
N HIS A 66 -16.05 -8.80 7.07
CA HIS A 66 -14.82 -9.19 6.35
C HIS A 66 -14.07 -8.01 5.74
N VAL A 67 -13.98 -6.89 6.47
CA VAL A 67 -13.36 -5.65 6.05
C VAL A 67 -12.07 -5.42 6.82
N TYR A 68 -11.02 -4.96 6.13
CA TYR A 68 -9.82 -4.42 6.77
C TYR A 68 -9.81 -2.91 6.61
N PHE A 69 -9.39 -2.21 7.63
CA PHE A 69 -9.11 -0.78 7.59
C PHE A 69 -7.64 -0.55 7.89
N ASP A 70 -6.91 0.01 6.93
CA ASP A 70 -5.54 0.45 7.12
C ASP A 70 -5.51 1.74 7.92
N VAL A 71 -4.89 1.71 9.08
CA VAL A 71 -4.86 2.87 9.99
C VAL A 71 -3.94 3.97 9.47
N GLY A 72 -2.85 3.60 8.78
CA GLY A 72 -1.88 4.53 8.21
C GLY A 72 -2.41 5.23 6.96
N ARG A 73 -2.83 4.43 5.98
CA ARG A 73 -3.28 4.92 4.67
C ARG A 73 -4.73 5.39 4.64
N LYS A 74 -5.53 5.12 5.70
CA LYS A 74 -6.98 5.43 5.78
C LYS A 74 -7.81 4.78 4.68
N LEU A 75 -7.44 3.55 4.30
CA LEU A 75 -8.09 2.77 3.24
C LEU A 75 -8.83 1.56 3.80
N TYR A 76 -10.00 1.29 3.24
CA TYR A 76 -10.75 0.08 3.48
C TYR A 76 -10.47 -0.94 2.40
N PHE A 77 -10.26 -2.20 2.79
CA PHE A 77 -10.20 -3.35 1.89
C PHE A 77 -11.42 -4.22 2.18
N PHE A 78 -12.21 -4.53 1.17
CA PHE A 78 -13.46 -5.26 1.31
C PHE A 78 -13.72 -6.16 0.10
N LEU A 79 -14.57 -7.16 0.28
CA LEU A 79 -15.02 -8.03 -0.81
C LEU A 79 -16.18 -7.39 -1.56
N ASP A 80 -16.06 -7.37 -2.89
CA ASP A 80 -17.12 -7.01 -3.83
C ASP A 80 -17.30 -8.21 -4.77
N GLY A 81 -18.28 -9.07 -4.46
CA GLY A 81 -18.36 -10.38 -5.05
C GLY A 81 -17.13 -11.25 -4.70
N PRO A 82 -16.47 -11.88 -5.69
CA PRO A 82 -15.28 -12.69 -5.47
C PRO A 82 -13.99 -11.86 -5.33
N ASN A 83 -14.02 -10.57 -5.63
CA ASN A 83 -12.83 -9.73 -5.77
C ASN A 83 -12.62 -8.83 -4.56
N TRP A 84 -11.35 -8.66 -4.17
CA TRP A 84 -10.95 -7.66 -3.19
C TRP A 84 -10.85 -6.29 -3.84
N ARG A 85 -11.48 -5.30 -3.21
CA ARG A 85 -11.40 -3.89 -3.59
C ARG A 85 -10.88 -3.07 -2.43
N PHE A 86 -10.34 -1.90 -2.75
CA PHE A 86 -9.93 -0.92 -1.74
C PHE A 86 -10.50 0.47 -2.09
N SER A 87 -10.83 1.23 -1.06
CA SER A 87 -11.36 2.59 -1.19
C SER A 87 -11.16 3.38 0.10
N ALA A 88 -11.03 4.70 0.01
CA ALA A 88 -11.06 5.58 1.18
C ALA A 88 -12.44 5.59 1.86
N THR A 89 -13.49 5.26 1.13
CA THR A 89 -14.87 5.24 1.63
C THR A 89 -15.45 3.83 1.59
N LEU A 90 -16.00 3.37 2.72
CA LEU A 90 -16.66 2.08 2.78
C LEU A 90 -18.06 2.15 2.17
N PRO A 91 -18.48 1.18 1.32
CA PRO A 91 -19.83 1.06 0.81
C PRO A 91 -20.91 1.08 1.90
N ARG A 92 -22.04 1.75 1.64
CA ARG A 92 -23.10 1.96 2.65
C ARG A 92 -23.64 0.65 3.26
N HIS A 93 -23.78 -0.40 2.44
CA HIS A 93 -24.33 -1.70 2.87
C HIS A 93 -23.37 -2.49 3.82
N LEU A 94 -22.08 -2.16 3.87
CA LEU A 94 -21.10 -2.78 4.77
C LEU A 94 -20.97 -2.05 6.11
N ARG A 95 -21.30 -0.76 6.17
CA ARG A 95 -21.16 0.05 7.39
C ARG A 95 -21.88 -0.54 8.62
N PRO A 96 -23.16 -0.95 8.54
CA PRO A 96 -23.86 -1.51 9.70
C PRO A 96 -23.29 -2.87 10.14
N LYS A 97 -22.57 -3.57 9.27
CA LYS A 97 -21.97 -4.88 9.55
C LYS A 97 -20.58 -4.80 10.18
N LEU A 98 -19.98 -3.64 10.33
CA LEU A 98 -18.62 -3.52 10.86
C LEU A 98 -18.46 -4.12 12.24
N GLY A 99 -19.34 -3.79 13.18
CA GLY A 99 -19.26 -4.32 14.56
C GLY A 99 -17.91 -4.04 15.24
N GLY A 100 -17.45 -5.02 16.05
CA GLY A 100 -16.15 -4.96 16.69
C GLY A 100 -14.99 -5.27 15.73
N PHE A 101 -13.77 -4.82 16.06
CA PHE A 101 -12.58 -5.09 15.27
C PHE A 101 -11.46 -5.73 16.09
N VAL A 102 -10.55 -6.39 15.38
CA VAL A 102 -9.26 -6.86 15.90
C VAL A 102 -8.15 -6.00 15.31
N ALA A 103 -7.23 -5.53 16.15
CA ALA A 103 -6.02 -4.87 15.67
C ALA A 103 -5.02 -5.93 15.20
N LEU A 104 -4.51 -5.76 13.98
CA LEU A 104 -3.53 -6.63 13.36
C LEU A 104 -2.31 -5.81 12.93
N GLU A 105 -1.12 -6.36 13.14
CA GLU A 105 0.12 -5.85 12.56
C GLU A 105 0.63 -6.86 11.54
N MET A 106 0.94 -6.39 10.34
CA MET A 106 1.36 -7.23 9.22
C MET A 106 2.53 -6.60 8.49
N ASP A 107 3.37 -7.44 7.89
CA ASP A 107 4.51 -7.02 7.06
C ASP A 107 4.12 -6.77 5.59
N THR A 108 2.83 -6.86 5.26
CA THR A 108 2.30 -6.70 3.90
C THR A 108 1.33 -5.55 3.82
N ASP A 109 1.33 -4.87 2.70
CA ASP A 109 0.40 -3.79 2.35
C ASP A 109 -0.97 -4.32 1.88
N SER A 110 -1.09 -5.63 1.68
CA SER A 110 -2.27 -6.34 1.17
C SER A 110 -2.81 -7.31 2.22
N PRO A 111 -3.64 -6.84 3.19
CA PRO A 111 -4.04 -7.63 4.36
C PRO A 111 -4.89 -8.86 4.01
N PHE A 112 -5.53 -8.84 2.85
CA PHE A 112 -6.38 -9.93 2.39
C PHE A 112 -5.62 -11.19 1.96
N THR A 113 -4.30 -11.14 1.78
CA THR A 113 -3.46 -12.32 1.48
C THR A 113 -3.59 -13.39 2.55
N ARG A 114 -3.78 -12.99 3.81
CA ARG A 114 -4.00 -13.88 4.96
C ARG A 114 -5.47 -13.97 5.38
N PHE A 115 -6.40 -13.66 4.48
CA PHE A 115 -7.83 -13.63 4.83
C PHE A 115 -8.37 -14.96 5.36
N LYS A 116 -7.98 -16.10 4.76
CA LYS A 116 -8.41 -17.43 5.21
C LYS A 116 -8.01 -17.70 6.66
N GLU A 117 -6.78 -17.32 7.03
CA GLU A 117 -6.25 -17.45 8.39
C GLU A 117 -7.01 -16.54 9.37
N HIS A 118 -7.21 -15.27 9.00
CA HIS A 118 -7.92 -14.32 9.85
C HIS A 118 -9.38 -14.69 10.05
N LYS A 119 -10.07 -15.17 9.02
CA LYS A 119 -11.45 -15.66 9.10
C LYS A 119 -11.57 -16.84 10.06
N LYS A 120 -10.61 -17.79 10.03
CA LYS A 120 -10.57 -18.94 10.94
C LYS A 120 -10.25 -18.52 12.38
N LYS A 121 -9.28 -17.61 12.56
CA LYS A 121 -8.81 -17.17 13.89
C LYS A 121 -9.78 -16.24 14.58
N TYR A 122 -10.49 -15.40 13.82
CA TYR A 122 -11.39 -14.37 14.33
C TYR A 122 -12.80 -14.49 13.70
N PRO A 123 -13.55 -15.56 14.01
CA PRO A 123 -14.88 -15.74 13.43
C PRO A 123 -15.85 -14.65 13.90
N PRO A 124 -16.85 -14.30 13.08
CA PRO A 124 -17.89 -13.35 13.45
C PRO A 124 -18.59 -13.77 14.76
N GLY A 125 -18.88 -12.79 15.62
CA GLY A 125 -19.62 -13.03 16.89
C GLY A 125 -18.76 -13.42 18.09
N LYS A 126 -17.51 -13.86 17.91
CA LYS A 126 -16.61 -14.20 19.05
C LYS A 126 -15.85 -13.01 19.63
N LEU A 127 -15.90 -11.85 19.01
CA LEU A 127 -15.31 -10.63 19.56
C LEU A 127 -16.17 -10.15 20.72
N LYS A 128 -15.82 -10.57 21.96
CA LYS A 128 -16.44 -10.04 23.17
C LYS A 128 -16.34 -8.52 23.14
N LYS A 129 -17.49 -7.82 23.20
CA LYS A 129 -17.53 -6.40 23.47
C LYS A 129 -16.74 -6.18 24.77
N LYS A 130 -15.63 -5.45 24.73
CA LYS A 130 -15.00 -4.97 25.96
C LYS A 130 -16.07 -4.18 26.70
N LYS A 131 -16.57 -4.72 27.82
CA LYS A 131 -17.38 -3.96 28.76
C LYS A 131 -16.53 -2.76 29.16
N LYS A 132 -17.06 -1.56 28.94
CA LYS A 132 -16.52 -0.32 29.51
C LYS A 132 -16.63 -0.36 31.02
#